data_6efadd782a8da6a9bdd5179607146c8c
#
_entry.id   6efadd782a8da6a9bdd5179607146c8c
#
_cell.length_a   1.000
_cell.length_b   1.000
_cell.length_c   1.000
_cell.angle_alpha   90.00
_cell.angle_beta   90.00
_cell.angle_gamma   90.00
#
_symmetry.space_group_name_H-M   'P 1'
#
loop_
_entity.id
_entity.type
_entity.pdbx_description
1 polymer ?
#
loop_
_entity_poly.entity_id
_entity_poly.type
_entity_poly.pdbx_seq_one_letter_code
_entity_poly.pdbx_strand_id
1 'polypeptide(L)'
;SIALYQRWQDRRIGREVARSREAEVEVERRRIEEFHVEPIRIEPAEIAIPKSPRREKERQAPLFHDIPGGALPPLHLLEEPAHDVEPPSAETLEFTSRLIERKLADFGVQVKVLAAYPGPVITRYEIEPAVGVKGAQIVNLVKDIARALSVVSVRLVETIPGKSCMGLELPNPKRQTVRLSEILGSKAYHDMHSPLTLTLGKDIGGAPVVVDLARMPHLMVAGTTGSGKSVGINAMILSLVYKSEPADVRMILVDPKMLELSIYEGIPHLLAPVVTDMKHAANALQWCVAEMDRRYRLMSALGVRNLAGYNGKLKEAAKAGAPGLGYIPNPFSLTPESPEPLTTLPYVVVIIDELADLMMVAGKKVEELIARLAQKARAAGIHLILATQRPSVDVITGLIKANIPTRISFQVSSKIDSRTILDQMGAEALLGQGDMLFLAPGSGVPVRVHGAFVADSEVHAVVDYLKKTG
;
A
#
# COMPACT_ATOMS: atom_id res chain seq x y z
N SER A 1 -25.20 -13.48 37.28
CA SER A 1 -25.45 -12.18 36.78
C SER A 1 -25.91 -12.24 35.31
N ILE A 2 -26.76 -11.31 34.90
CA ILE A 2 -27.41 -11.27 33.58
C ILE A 2 -26.39 -11.36 32.42
N ALA A 3 -25.22 -10.70 32.54
CA ALA A 3 -24.15 -10.71 31.52
C ALA A 3 -23.51 -12.10 31.30
N LEU A 4 -23.40 -12.93 32.32
CA LEU A 4 -22.92 -14.32 32.21
C LEU A 4 -23.92 -15.22 31.51
N TYR A 5 -25.21 -15.01 31.78
CA TYR A 5 -26.30 -15.74 31.14
C TYR A 5 -26.43 -15.41 29.66
N GLN A 6 -26.30 -14.10 29.30
CA GLN A 6 -26.29 -13.66 27.91
C GLN A 6 -25.10 -14.24 27.13
N ARG A 7 -23.88 -14.18 27.69
CA ARG A 7 -22.68 -14.82 27.07
C ARG A 7 -22.81 -16.32 26.91
N TRP A 8 -23.52 -17.01 27.84
CA TRP A 8 -23.77 -18.43 27.72
C TRP A 8 -24.81 -18.72 26.62
N GLN A 9 -25.87 -17.92 26.53
CA GLN A 9 -26.87 -18.02 25.46
C GLN A 9 -26.23 -17.76 24.08
N ASP A 10 -25.42 -16.72 23.95
CA ASP A 10 -24.74 -16.39 22.69
C ASP A 10 -23.80 -17.52 22.25
N ARG A 11 -23.08 -18.12 23.20
CA ARG A 11 -22.23 -19.31 22.91
C ARG A 11 -23.05 -20.53 22.52
N ARG A 12 -24.23 -20.72 23.10
CA ARG A 12 -25.12 -21.83 22.76
C ARG A 12 -25.70 -21.67 21.36
N ILE A 13 -26.22 -20.50 21.07
CA ILE A 13 -26.72 -20.14 19.73
C ILE A 13 -25.61 -20.22 18.69
N GLY A 14 -24.41 -19.72 18.98
CA GLY A 14 -23.26 -19.83 18.07
C GLY A 14 -22.88 -21.30 17.79
N ARG A 15 -22.95 -22.21 18.78
CA ARG A 15 -22.70 -23.64 18.56
C ARG A 15 -23.82 -24.35 17.78
N GLU A 16 -25.07 -23.97 18.00
CA GLU A 16 -26.20 -24.50 17.23
C GLU A 16 -26.14 -24.07 15.77
N VAL A 17 -25.83 -22.78 15.52
CA VAL A 17 -25.63 -22.25 14.16
C VAL A 17 -24.42 -22.90 13.48
N ALA A 18 -23.32 -23.12 14.20
CA ALA A 18 -22.16 -23.82 13.65
C ALA A 18 -22.49 -25.26 13.26
N ARG A 19 -23.17 -26.01 14.14
CA ARG A 19 -23.62 -27.40 13.86
C ARG A 19 -24.60 -27.46 12.69
N SER A 20 -25.54 -26.53 12.60
CA SER A 20 -26.50 -26.48 11.50
C SER A 20 -25.75 -26.22 10.17
N ARG A 21 -24.77 -25.32 10.17
CA ARG A 21 -23.91 -25.05 8.99
C ARG A 21 -23.05 -26.27 8.62
N GLU A 22 -22.44 -26.93 9.58
CA GLU A 22 -21.68 -28.16 9.34
C GLU A 22 -22.56 -29.27 8.76
N ALA A 23 -23.78 -29.42 9.23
CA ALA A 23 -24.73 -30.39 8.70
C ALA A 23 -25.18 -30.04 7.27
N GLU A 24 -25.44 -28.77 6.98
CA GLU A 24 -25.77 -28.31 5.62
C GLU A 24 -24.60 -28.52 4.66
N VAL A 25 -23.38 -28.20 5.09
CA VAL A 25 -22.17 -28.44 4.31
C VAL A 25 -21.96 -29.92 4.03
N GLU A 26 -22.19 -30.79 5.02
CA GLU A 26 -22.03 -32.25 4.85
C GLU A 26 -23.10 -32.84 3.88
N VAL A 27 -24.34 -32.37 3.96
CA VAL A 27 -25.39 -32.76 3.01
C VAL A 27 -25.03 -32.31 1.58
N GLU A 28 -24.49 -31.09 1.46
CA GLU A 28 -24.07 -30.53 0.19
C GLU A 28 -22.86 -31.27 -0.39
N ARG A 29 -21.90 -31.63 0.47
CA ARG A 29 -20.73 -32.44 0.12
C ARG A 29 -21.13 -33.78 -0.49
N ARG A 30 -22.07 -34.50 0.15
CA ARG A 30 -22.58 -35.80 -0.38
C ARG A 30 -23.28 -35.65 -1.71
N ARG A 31 -24.01 -34.56 -1.93
CA ARG A 31 -24.66 -34.30 -3.23
C ARG A 31 -23.67 -33.97 -4.32
N ILE A 32 -22.55 -33.29 -4.01
CA ILE A 32 -21.49 -32.96 -4.98
C ILE A 32 -20.68 -34.20 -5.36
N GLU A 33 -20.43 -35.12 -4.40
CA GLU A 33 -19.73 -36.38 -4.63
C GLU A 33 -20.47 -37.34 -5.59
N GLU A 34 -21.80 -37.19 -5.74
CA GLU A 34 -22.60 -37.99 -6.68
C GLU A 34 -22.47 -37.56 -8.17
N PHE A 35 -21.88 -36.40 -8.46
CA PHE A 35 -21.67 -35.92 -9.82
C PHE A 35 -20.25 -36.18 -10.29
N HIS A 36 -20.07 -37.03 -11.30
CA HIS A 36 -18.81 -37.17 -12.04
C HIS A 36 -18.53 -35.89 -12.83
N VAL A 37 -17.64 -35.03 -12.32
CA VAL A 37 -17.29 -33.76 -12.95
C VAL A 37 -15.77 -33.71 -13.19
N GLU A 38 -15.37 -33.17 -14.33
CA GLU A 38 -13.97 -32.93 -14.65
C GLU A 38 -13.27 -32.13 -13.53
N PRO A 39 -12.06 -32.55 -13.11
CA PRO A 39 -11.32 -31.83 -12.06
C PRO A 39 -10.97 -30.42 -12.54
N ILE A 40 -11.11 -29.44 -11.63
CA ILE A 40 -10.72 -28.05 -11.92
C ILE A 40 -9.20 -27.92 -11.90
N ARG A 41 -8.69 -26.96 -12.66
CA ARG A 41 -7.28 -26.62 -12.60
C ARG A 41 -6.97 -25.85 -11.30
N ILE A 42 -6.14 -26.42 -10.43
CA ILE A 42 -5.67 -25.77 -9.22
C ILE A 42 -4.23 -25.32 -9.45
N GLU A 43 -3.98 -24.02 -9.39
CA GLU A 43 -2.63 -23.47 -9.45
C GLU A 43 -1.97 -23.56 -8.08
N PRO A 44 -0.63 -23.71 -8.00
CA PRO A 44 0.08 -23.82 -6.72
C PRO A 44 -0.15 -22.59 -5.80
N ALA A 45 -0.30 -22.85 -4.50
CA ALA A 45 -0.72 -21.86 -3.51
C ALA A 45 0.37 -20.92 -3.01
N GLU A 46 1.66 -21.20 -3.15
CA GLU A 46 2.70 -20.38 -2.54
C GLU A 46 3.86 -20.08 -3.49
N ILE A 47 4.10 -18.77 -3.64
CA ILE A 47 5.36 -18.27 -4.19
C ILE A 47 6.31 -18.09 -3.00
N ALA A 48 7.36 -18.92 -2.90
CA ALA A 48 8.43 -18.71 -1.95
C ALA A 48 9.09 -17.35 -2.23
N ILE A 49 9.01 -16.42 -1.28
CA ILE A 49 9.61 -15.08 -1.44
C ILE A 49 11.12 -15.20 -1.30
N PRO A 50 11.91 -14.88 -2.35
CA PRO A 50 13.35 -14.90 -2.27
C PRO A 50 13.86 -13.90 -1.23
N LYS A 51 14.68 -14.37 -0.29
CA LYS A 51 15.28 -13.55 0.76
C LYS A 51 16.41 -12.69 0.22
N SER A 52 16.56 -11.49 0.78
CA SER A 52 17.64 -10.58 0.41
C SER A 52 18.97 -10.96 1.10
N PRO A 53 20.13 -10.61 0.50
CA PRO A 53 21.43 -10.78 1.14
C PRO A 53 21.54 -10.03 2.50
N ARG A 54 20.83 -8.91 2.64
CA ARG A 54 20.78 -8.17 3.91
C ARG A 54 20.14 -9.00 5.01
N ARG A 55 19.00 -9.67 4.73
CA ARG A 55 18.33 -10.54 5.70
C ARG A 55 19.19 -11.72 6.13
N GLU A 56 19.97 -12.27 5.21
CA GLU A 56 20.90 -13.37 5.51
C GLU A 56 22.05 -12.91 6.39
N LYS A 57 22.62 -11.74 6.12
CA LYS A 57 23.71 -11.14 6.94
C LYS A 57 23.22 -10.75 8.35
N GLU A 58 22.05 -10.17 8.49
CA GLU A 58 21.49 -9.78 9.78
C GLU A 58 21.08 -10.96 10.67
N ARG A 59 20.81 -12.14 10.07
CA ARG A 59 20.62 -13.39 10.83
C ARG A 59 21.91 -13.94 11.47
N GLN A 60 23.05 -13.61 10.87
CA GLN A 60 24.37 -13.91 11.46
C GLN A 60 24.69 -12.78 12.45
N ALA A 61 24.08 -12.80 13.64
CA ALA A 61 24.26 -11.75 14.64
C ALA A 61 25.76 -11.56 14.98
N PRO A 62 26.29 -10.33 14.87
CA PRO A 62 27.62 -10.06 15.36
C PRO A 62 27.61 -10.13 16.89
N LEU A 63 28.61 -10.76 17.48
CA LEU A 63 28.81 -10.88 18.93
C LEU A 63 29.01 -9.53 19.64
N PHE A 64 29.26 -8.44 18.89
CA PHE A 64 29.50 -7.10 19.40
C PHE A 64 28.65 -6.07 18.67
N HIS A 65 27.81 -5.34 19.41
CA HIS A 65 26.99 -4.25 18.90
C HIS A 65 27.76 -2.91 19.00
N ASP A 66 28.69 -2.67 18.09
CA ASP A 66 29.05 -1.30 17.76
C ASP A 66 27.99 -0.79 16.77
N ILE A 67 27.11 0.12 17.23
CA ILE A 67 26.15 0.81 16.37
C ILE A 67 26.89 2.00 15.74
N PRO A 68 27.34 1.91 14.47
CA PRO A 68 27.89 3.07 13.79
C PRO A 68 26.78 4.11 13.63
N GLY A 69 27.05 5.36 14.00
CA GLY A 69 26.11 6.46 13.72
C GLY A 69 25.73 6.47 12.22
N GLY A 70 24.43 6.60 11.92
CA GLY A 70 23.91 6.61 10.55
C GLY A 70 23.53 5.25 9.95
N ALA A 71 23.57 4.17 10.71
CA ALA A 71 23.16 2.86 10.21
C ALA A 71 21.63 2.77 10.02
N LEU A 72 21.21 2.18 8.89
CA LEU A 72 19.78 1.88 8.64
C LEU A 72 19.22 0.94 9.73
N PRO A 73 17.94 1.08 10.11
CA PRO A 73 17.32 0.25 11.14
C PRO A 73 17.44 -1.24 10.80
N PRO A 74 17.83 -2.10 11.75
CA PRO A 74 17.93 -3.54 11.50
C PRO A 74 16.55 -4.21 11.42
N LEU A 75 16.43 -5.25 10.59
CA LEU A 75 15.16 -5.96 10.35
C LEU A 75 14.60 -6.66 11.61
N HIS A 76 15.46 -7.02 12.58
CA HIS A 76 15.02 -7.69 13.79
C HIS A 76 14.18 -6.81 14.75
N LEU A 77 14.07 -5.50 14.48
CA LEU A 77 13.13 -4.61 15.19
C LEU A 77 11.67 -4.89 14.78
N LEU A 78 11.45 -5.64 13.71
CA LEU A 78 10.15 -6.00 13.20
C LEU A 78 9.86 -7.47 13.47
N GLU A 79 8.59 -7.79 13.71
CA GLU A 79 8.14 -9.15 13.96
C GLU A 79 8.32 -10.04 12.72
N GLU A 80 8.83 -11.25 12.92
CA GLU A 80 8.94 -12.24 11.84
C GLU A 80 7.55 -12.77 11.44
N PRO A 81 7.38 -13.17 10.14
CA PRO A 81 6.13 -13.76 9.68
C PRO A 81 5.88 -15.10 10.38
N ALA A 82 4.63 -15.32 10.77
CA ALA A 82 4.21 -16.63 11.26
C ALA A 82 4.18 -17.63 10.09
N HIS A 83 4.79 -18.80 10.28
CA HIS A 83 4.90 -19.83 9.24
C HIS A 83 3.70 -20.80 9.19
N ASP A 84 2.65 -20.59 10.01
CA ASP A 84 1.65 -21.63 10.35
C ASP A 84 0.31 -21.51 9.61
N VAL A 85 0.19 -20.69 8.56
CA VAL A 85 -1.07 -20.62 7.80
C VAL A 85 -0.96 -21.51 6.56
N GLU A 86 -1.50 -22.72 6.66
CA GLU A 86 -1.63 -23.60 5.50
C GLU A 86 -2.64 -23.05 4.49
N PRO A 87 -2.33 -23.10 3.18
CA PRO A 87 -3.26 -22.73 2.13
C PRO A 87 -4.47 -23.68 2.12
N PRO A 88 -5.61 -23.26 1.54
CA PRO A 88 -6.76 -24.14 1.39
C PRO A 88 -6.39 -25.42 0.65
N SER A 89 -6.85 -26.58 1.16
CA SER A 89 -6.60 -27.88 0.53
C SER A 89 -7.27 -27.97 -0.87
N ALA A 90 -6.72 -28.81 -1.75
CA ALA A 90 -7.29 -29.06 -3.07
C ALA A 90 -8.78 -29.48 -2.99
N GLU A 91 -9.14 -30.31 -2.03
CA GLU A 91 -10.53 -30.72 -1.78
C GLU A 91 -11.44 -29.55 -1.43
N THR A 92 -10.95 -28.64 -0.56
CA THR A 92 -11.69 -27.42 -0.18
C THR A 92 -11.90 -26.51 -1.38
N LEU A 93 -10.90 -26.36 -2.23
CA LEU A 93 -10.97 -25.55 -3.44
C LEU A 93 -11.97 -26.14 -4.46
N GLU A 94 -11.93 -27.44 -4.65
CA GLU A 94 -12.87 -28.12 -5.54
C GLU A 94 -14.31 -28.04 -5.01
N PHE A 95 -14.52 -28.33 -3.74
CA PHE A 95 -15.83 -28.16 -3.09
C PHE A 95 -16.37 -26.75 -3.25
N THR A 96 -15.57 -25.72 -2.98
CA THR A 96 -15.98 -24.32 -3.10
C THR A 96 -16.31 -23.97 -4.55
N SER A 97 -15.57 -24.50 -5.53
CA SER A 97 -15.84 -24.31 -6.94
C SER A 97 -17.22 -24.83 -7.34
N ARG A 98 -17.57 -26.04 -6.90
CA ARG A 98 -18.90 -26.62 -7.16
C ARG A 98 -20.01 -25.87 -6.44
N LEU A 99 -19.73 -25.40 -5.23
CA LEU A 99 -20.69 -24.58 -4.48
C LEU A 99 -20.97 -23.25 -5.22
N ILE A 100 -19.95 -22.60 -5.79
CA ILE A 100 -20.10 -21.39 -6.61
C ILE A 100 -21.01 -21.65 -7.80
N GLU A 101 -20.73 -22.70 -8.60
CA GLU A 101 -21.52 -23.07 -9.77
C GLU A 101 -22.99 -23.29 -9.40
N ARG A 102 -23.23 -24.04 -8.33
CA ARG A 102 -24.57 -24.34 -7.87
C ARG A 102 -25.32 -23.12 -7.35
N LYS A 103 -24.68 -22.32 -6.49
CA LYS A 103 -25.32 -21.11 -5.93
C LYS A 103 -25.65 -20.08 -6.99
N LEU A 104 -24.83 -19.95 -8.03
CA LEU A 104 -25.15 -19.10 -9.18
C LEU A 104 -26.29 -19.68 -10.01
N ALA A 105 -26.33 -21.00 -10.18
CA ALA A 105 -27.46 -21.67 -10.87
C ALA A 105 -28.79 -21.50 -10.09
N ASP A 106 -28.76 -21.50 -8.74
CA ASP A 106 -29.94 -21.20 -7.90
C ASP A 106 -30.50 -19.77 -8.18
N PHE A 107 -29.66 -18.82 -8.60
CA PHE A 107 -30.04 -17.47 -9.04
C PHE A 107 -30.36 -17.38 -10.53
N GLY A 108 -30.43 -18.50 -11.24
CA GLY A 108 -30.70 -18.54 -12.68
C GLY A 108 -29.50 -18.14 -13.55
N VAL A 109 -28.30 -18.14 -13.01
CA VAL A 109 -27.07 -17.79 -13.73
C VAL A 109 -26.16 -19.02 -13.79
N GLN A 110 -25.99 -19.57 -14.99
CA GLN A 110 -25.11 -20.72 -15.21
C GLN A 110 -23.69 -20.24 -15.50
N VAL A 111 -22.73 -20.78 -14.74
CA VAL A 111 -21.30 -20.56 -14.92
C VAL A 111 -20.54 -21.87 -14.77
N LYS A 112 -19.34 -21.95 -15.36
CA LYS A 112 -18.37 -23.01 -15.14
C LYS A 112 -17.14 -22.43 -14.43
N VAL A 113 -16.68 -23.06 -13.36
CA VAL A 113 -15.39 -22.70 -12.73
C VAL A 113 -14.28 -23.41 -13.51
N LEU A 114 -13.37 -22.61 -14.09
CA LEU A 114 -12.26 -23.11 -14.89
C LEU A 114 -11.04 -23.43 -14.06
N ALA A 115 -10.74 -22.55 -13.08
CA ALA A 115 -9.56 -22.68 -12.25
C ALA A 115 -9.75 -21.98 -10.89
N ALA A 116 -8.96 -22.42 -9.90
CA ALA A 116 -8.84 -21.80 -8.59
C ALA A 116 -7.38 -21.42 -8.33
N TYR A 117 -7.18 -20.18 -7.87
CA TYR A 117 -5.88 -19.60 -7.55
C TYR A 117 -5.87 -19.23 -6.06
N PRO A 118 -5.46 -20.13 -5.19
CA PRO A 118 -5.36 -19.84 -3.76
C PRO A 118 -4.20 -18.86 -3.50
N GLY A 119 -4.46 -17.85 -2.69
CA GLY A 119 -3.49 -16.89 -2.21
C GLY A 119 -3.43 -16.84 -0.68
N PRO A 120 -2.62 -15.94 -0.12
CA PRO A 120 -2.43 -15.86 1.34
C PRO A 120 -3.66 -15.34 2.09
N VAL A 121 -4.51 -14.54 1.44
CA VAL A 121 -5.67 -13.88 2.06
C VAL A 121 -6.97 -14.24 1.38
N ILE A 122 -6.95 -14.35 0.05
CA ILE A 122 -8.11 -14.67 -0.79
C ILE A 122 -7.78 -15.80 -1.75
N THR A 123 -8.84 -16.46 -2.24
CA THR A 123 -8.76 -17.35 -3.40
C THR A 123 -9.53 -16.74 -4.55
N ARG A 124 -8.92 -16.69 -5.73
CA ARG A 124 -9.59 -16.28 -6.97
C ARG A 124 -10.07 -17.51 -7.71
N TYR A 125 -11.37 -17.56 -8.01
CA TYR A 125 -11.99 -18.55 -8.88
C TYR A 125 -12.24 -17.90 -10.23
N GLU A 126 -11.71 -18.48 -11.31
CA GLU A 126 -12.01 -18.04 -12.66
C GLU A 126 -13.29 -18.73 -13.13
N ILE A 127 -14.30 -17.93 -13.44
CA ILE A 127 -15.62 -18.39 -13.85
C ILE A 127 -15.89 -17.99 -15.30
N GLU A 128 -16.44 -18.91 -16.07
CA GLU A 128 -16.88 -18.68 -17.43
C GLU A 128 -18.42 -18.68 -17.45
N PRO A 129 -19.06 -17.53 -17.74
CA PRO A 129 -20.51 -17.47 -17.89
C PRO A 129 -20.99 -18.30 -19.09
N ALA A 130 -22.10 -18.99 -18.94
CA ALA A 130 -22.71 -19.71 -20.05
C ALA A 130 -23.19 -18.75 -21.17
N VAL A 131 -23.36 -19.28 -22.37
CA VAL A 131 -23.83 -18.51 -23.52
C VAL A 131 -25.16 -17.82 -23.18
N GLY A 132 -25.22 -16.51 -23.40
CA GLY A 132 -26.41 -15.69 -23.11
C GLY A 132 -26.41 -15.04 -21.71
N VAL A 133 -25.50 -15.42 -20.80
CA VAL A 133 -25.34 -14.77 -19.48
C VAL A 133 -24.49 -13.52 -19.65
N LYS A 134 -25.05 -12.38 -19.26
CA LYS A 134 -24.33 -11.08 -19.26
C LYS A 134 -23.57 -10.90 -17.94
N GLY A 135 -22.32 -10.41 -18.00
CA GLY A 135 -21.50 -10.10 -16.82
C GLY A 135 -22.23 -9.20 -15.80
N ALA A 136 -23.00 -8.23 -16.26
CA ALA A 136 -23.81 -7.36 -15.40
C ALA A 136 -24.82 -8.12 -14.52
N GLN A 137 -25.32 -9.28 -14.94
CA GLN A 137 -26.19 -10.12 -14.10
C GLN A 137 -25.43 -10.65 -12.88
N ILE A 138 -24.19 -11.10 -13.09
CA ILE A 138 -23.32 -11.59 -11.99
C ILE A 138 -22.91 -10.44 -11.07
N VAL A 139 -22.57 -9.27 -11.63
CA VAL A 139 -22.22 -8.05 -10.84
C VAL A 139 -23.35 -7.66 -9.88
N ASN A 140 -24.60 -7.75 -10.32
CA ASN A 140 -25.75 -7.40 -9.49
C ASN A 140 -26.00 -8.41 -8.37
N LEU A 141 -25.55 -9.66 -8.53
CA LEU A 141 -25.73 -10.75 -7.56
C LEU A 141 -24.60 -10.85 -6.53
N VAL A 142 -23.54 -10.03 -6.60
CA VAL A 142 -22.35 -10.16 -5.72
C VAL A 142 -22.70 -10.23 -4.23
N LYS A 143 -23.65 -9.43 -3.77
CA LYS A 143 -24.10 -9.44 -2.35
C LYS A 143 -24.87 -10.74 -2.01
N ASP A 144 -25.66 -11.22 -2.93
CA ASP A 144 -26.44 -12.47 -2.76
C ASP A 144 -25.52 -13.68 -2.80
N ILE A 145 -24.51 -13.66 -3.65
CA ILE A 145 -23.43 -14.66 -3.71
C ILE A 145 -22.66 -14.70 -2.40
N ALA A 146 -22.25 -13.54 -1.86
CA ALA A 146 -21.54 -13.46 -0.57
C ALA A 146 -22.38 -14.09 0.55
N ARG A 147 -23.68 -13.77 0.61
CA ARG A 147 -24.60 -14.35 1.58
C ARG A 147 -24.76 -15.86 1.36
N ALA A 148 -24.97 -16.32 0.13
CA ALA A 148 -25.17 -17.72 -0.22
C ALA A 148 -23.94 -18.60 0.08
N LEU A 149 -22.73 -18.01 -0.05
CA LEU A 149 -21.45 -18.66 0.29
C LEU A 149 -21.02 -18.43 1.74
N SER A 150 -21.83 -17.72 2.54
CA SER A 150 -21.54 -17.41 3.96
C SER A 150 -20.19 -16.72 4.17
N VAL A 151 -19.77 -15.85 3.24
CA VAL A 151 -18.53 -15.06 3.32
C VAL A 151 -18.85 -13.57 3.56
N VAL A 152 -17.91 -12.86 4.17
CA VAL A 152 -18.07 -11.45 4.55
C VAL A 152 -18.27 -10.56 3.33
N SER A 153 -17.50 -10.82 2.27
CA SER A 153 -17.55 -10.06 1.02
C SER A 153 -17.03 -10.91 -0.14
N VAL A 154 -17.52 -10.63 -1.33
CA VAL A 154 -17.05 -11.21 -2.58
C VAL A 154 -16.71 -10.05 -3.52
N ARG A 155 -15.57 -10.13 -4.18
CA ARG A 155 -15.21 -9.18 -5.23
C ARG A 155 -15.26 -9.87 -6.58
N LEU A 156 -15.96 -9.26 -7.52
CA LEU A 156 -16.00 -9.72 -8.90
C LEU A 156 -15.04 -8.86 -9.74
N VAL A 157 -14.16 -9.53 -10.49
CA VAL A 157 -13.28 -8.93 -11.49
C VAL A 157 -13.85 -9.27 -12.85
N GLU A 158 -14.48 -8.29 -13.50
CA GLU A 158 -15.20 -8.51 -14.77
C GLU A 158 -14.27 -8.84 -15.92
N THR A 159 -13.07 -8.29 -15.91
CA THR A 159 -12.09 -8.48 -16.98
C THR A 159 -10.73 -8.85 -16.40
N ILE A 160 -10.25 -10.03 -16.76
CA ILE A 160 -8.89 -10.46 -16.49
C ILE A 160 -8.08 -10.28 -17.78
N PRO A 161 -7.01 -9.47 -17.78
CA PRO A 161 -6.21 -9.26 -18.98
C PRO A 161 -5.76 -10.57 -19.64
N GLY A 162 -6.05 -10.72 -20.93
CA GLY A 162 -5.67 -11.91 -21.70
C GLY A 162 -6.54 -13.14 -21.51
N LYS A 163 -7.68 -13.04 -20.79
CA LYS A 163 -8.63 -14.13 -20.55
C LYS A 163 -10.05 -13.72 -20.89
N SER A 164 -10.88 -14.69 -21.31
CA SER A 164 -12.31 -14.53 -21.58
C SER A 164 -13.19 -14.76 -20.36
N CYS A 165 -12.61 -15.17 -19.22
CA CYS A 165 -13.31 -15.47 -17.98
C CYS A 165 -13.32 -14.28 -17.02
N MET A 166 -14.23 -14.33 -16.04
CA MET A 166 -14.32 -13.39 -14.92
C MET A 166 -13.63 -13.99 -13.68
N GLY A 167 -13.16 -13.14 -12.78
CA GLY A 167 -12.58 -13.56 -11.50
C GLY A 167 -13.54 -13.34 -10.35
N LEU A 168 -13.83 -14.38 -9.58
CA LEU A 168 -14.57 -14.30 -8.32
C LEU A 168 -13.59 -14.46 -7.16
N GLU A 169 -13.39 -13.43 -6.40
CA GLU A 169 -12.42 -13.39 -5.29
C GLU A 169 -13.14 -13.58 -3.96
N LEU A 170 -12.84 -14.69 -3.29
CA LEU A 170 -13.40 -15.06 -1.98
C LEU A 170 -12.35 -14.99 -0.89
N PRO A 171 -12.69 -14.50 0.32
CA PRO A 171 -11.78 -14.54 1.45
C PRO A 171 -11.51 -15.98 1.91
N ASN A 172 -10.26 -16.28 2.21
CA ASN A 172 -9.90 -17.55 2.82
C ASN A 172 -10.49 -17.68 4.24
N PRO A 173 -10.85 -18.89 4.71
CA PRO A 173 -11.28 -19.11 6.07
C PRO A 173 -10.23 -18.70 7.12
N LYS A 174 -8.96 -19.01 6.85
CA LYS A 174 -7.79 -18.53 7.61
C LYS A 174 -6.99 -17.59 6.71
N ARG A 175 -6.87 -16.32 7.13
CA ARG A 175 -6.12 -15.31 6.38
C ARG A 175 -4.73 -15.16 6.96
N GLN A 176 -3.73 -15.11 6.10
CA GLN A 176 -2.36 -14.82 6.51
C GLN A 176 -2.20 -13.32 6.77
N THR A 177 -1.53 -12.94 7.85
CA THR A 177 -1.10 -11.56 8.06
C THR A 177 0.18 -11.34 7.26
N VAL A 178 0.15 -10.38 6.33
CA VAL A 178 1.33 -9.98 5.54
C VAL A 178 2.21 -9.10 6.41
N ARG A 179 3.31 -9.63 6.94
CA ARG A 179 4.22 -8.86 7.81
C ARG A 179 5.12 -7.94 7.00
N LEU A 180 5.32 -6.71 7.48
CA LEU A 180 6.21 -5.74 6.84
C LEU A 180 7.65 -6.26 6.73
N SER A 181 8.14 -6.94 7.77
CA SER A 181 9.47 -7.56 7.80
C SER A 181 9.72 -8.53 6.65
N GLU A 182 8.69 -9.25 6.21
CA GLU A 182 8.77 -10.20 5.10
C GLU A 182 9.06 -9.48 3.77
N ILE A 183 8.37 -8.35 3.54
CA ILE A 183 8.52 -7.58 2.31
C ILE A 183 9.83 -6.80 2.30
N LEU A 184 10.20 -6.13 3.41
CA LEU A 184 11.47 -5.42 3.54
C LEU A 184 12.67 -6.37 3.44
N GLY A 185 12.53 -7.60 3.94
CA GLY A 185 13.53 -8.66 3.83
C GLY A 185 13.55 -9.40 2.49
N SER A 186 12.68 -9.05 1.54
CA SER A 186 12.61 -9.68 0.23
C SER A 186 13.67 -9.17 -0.74
N LYS A 187 14.02 -10.02 -1.71
CA LYS A 187 14.88 -9.63 -2.83
C LYS A 187 14.24 -8.50 -3.65
N ALA A 188 12.93 -8.51 -3.85
CA ALA A 188 12.21 -7.48 -4.59
C ALA A 188 12.42 -6.09 -4.03
N TYR A 189 12.38 -5.92 -2.69
CA TYR A 189 12.65 -4.65 -2.04
C TYR A 189 14.14 -4.28 -2.11
N HIS A 190 15.03 -5.25 -1.89
CA HIS A 190 16.47 -5.02 -1.89
C HIS A 190 17.00 -4.57 -3.27
N ASP A 191 16.57 -5.22 -4.33
CA ASP A 191 17.05 -4.97 -5.70
C ASP A 191 16.50 -3.67 -6.31
N MET A 192 15.49 -3.07 -5.68
CA MET A 192 15.01 -1.75 -6.10
C MET A 192 15.96 -0.67 -5.56
N HIS A 193 16.74 -0.05 -6.45
CA HIS A 193 17.80 0.90 -6.10
C HIS A 193 17.30 2.31 -5.74
N SER A 194 16.02 2.62 -5.96
CA SER A 194 15.46 3.94 -5.65
C SER A 194 15.47 4.20 -4.14
N PRO A 195 15.94 5.39 -3.69
CA PRO A 195 15.82 5.80 -2.29
C PRO A 195 14.36 6.00 -1.85
N LEU A 196 13.44 6.13 -2.81
CA LEU A 196 12.01 6.30 -2.59
C LEU A 196 11.22 4.99 -2.80
N THR A 197 11.83 3.87 -2.49
CA THR A 197 11.20 2.54 -2.55
C THR A 197 10.15 2.41 -1.45
N LEU A 198 8.91 2.07 -1.83
CA LEU A 198 7.80 1.80 -0.92
C LEU A 198 7.39 0.33 -0.99
N THR A 199 7.10 -0.27 0.14
CA THR A 199 6.44 -1.57 0.23
C THR A 199 4.93 -1.36 0.33
N LEU A 200 4.16 -2.04 -0.51
CA LEU A 200 2.70 -2.03 -0.39
C LEU A 200 2.20 -3.29 0.34
N GLY A 201 2.74 -4.45 0.04
CA GLY A 201 2.32 -5.72 0.61
C GLY A 201 2.54 -6.90 -0.33
N LYS A 202 1.56 -7.79 -0.42
CA LYS A 202 1.55 -8.93 -1.35
C LYS A 202 0.39 -8.81 -2.34
N ASP A 203 0.61 -9.27 -3.56
CA ASP A 203 -0.50 -9.48 -4.51
C ASP A 203 -1.37 -10.69 -4.09
N ILE A 204 -2.40 -10.96 -4.87
CA ILE A 204 -3.32 -12.07 -4.60
C ILE A 204 -2.66 -13.45 -4.66
N GLY A 205 -1.53 -13.59 -5.36
CA GLY A 205 -0.75 -14.83 -5.45
C GLY A 205 0.32 -14.96 -4.37
N GLY A 206 0.53 -13.92 -3.55
CA GLY A 206 1.53 -13.89 -2.48
C GLY A 206 2.87 -13.28 -2.87
N ALA A 207 3.04 -12.77 -4.09
CA ALA A 207 4.26 -12.08 -4.51
C ALA A 207 4.37 -10.68 -3.84
N PRO A 208 5.58 -10.26 -3.41
CA PRO A 208 5.79 -8.94 -2.83
C PRO A 208 5.52 -7.84 -3.85
N VAL A 209 4.74 -6.83 -3.43
CA VAL A 209 4.45 -5.63 -4.21
C VAL A 209 5.25 -4.46 -3.65
N VAL A 210 6.26 -4.06 -4.41
CA VAL A 210 7.18 -2.97 -4.09
C VAL A 210 7.15 -1.96 -5.24
N VAL A 211 7.09 -0.68 -4.91
CA VAL A 211 6.95 0.39 -5.90
C VAL A 211 7.95 1.52 -5.66
N ASP A 212 8.23 2.30 -6.68
CA ASP A 212 9.11 3.45 -6.61
C ASP A 212 8.32 4.75 -6.71
N LEU A 213 8.29 5.53 -5.61
CA LEU A 213 7.58 6.81 -5.58
C LEU A 213 8.15 7.82 -6.58
N ALA A 214 9.44 7.75 -6.92
CA ALA A 214 10.03 8.63 -7.95
C ALA A 214 9.41 8.38 -9.34
N ARG A 215 8.97 7.16 -9.62
CA ARG A 215 8.26 6.79 -10.87
C ARG A 215 6.78 7.13 -10.83
N MET A 216 6.17 7.09 -9.66
CA MET A 216 4.75 7.38 -9.42
C MET A 216 4.46 8.82 -9.04
N PRO A 217 5.32 9.75 -9.18
CA PRO A 217 5.74 10.98 -8.50
C PRO A 217 4.93 11.38 -7.27
N HIS A 218 3.65 11.15 -7.26
CA HIS A 218 2.75 11.49 -6.15
C HIS A 218 1.71 10.38 -6.00
N LEU A 219 1.23 10.17 -4.79
CA LEU A 219 0.32 9.10 -4.43
C LEU A 219 -0.86 9.65 -3.64
N MET A 220 -2.06 9.25 -4.05
CA MET A 220 -3.29 9.46 -3.27
C MET A 220 -3.68 8.16 -2.58
N VAL A 221 -4.01 8.26 -1.29
CA VAL A 221 -4.41 7.12 -0.45
C VAL A 221 -5.76 7.44 0.20
N ALA A 222 -6.75 6.59 0.02
CA ALA A 222 -8.03 6.77 0.68
C ALA A 222 -8.53 5.47 1.31
N GLY A 223 -9.36 5.61 2.34
CA GLY A 223 -9.98 4.48 3.03
C GLY A 223 -10.67 4.92 4.32
N THR A 224 -11.72 4.19 4.71
CA THR A 224 -12.45 4.46 5.94
C THR A 224 -11.64 4.11 7.19
N THR A 225 -12.09 4.56 8.34
CA THR A 225 -11.52 4.17 9.64
C THR A 225 -11.55 2.64 9.78
N GLY A 226 -10.46 2.03 10.22
CA GLY A 226 -10.33 0.58 10.35
C GLY A 226 -10.06 -0.18 9.05
N SER A 227 -9.98 0.50 7.89
CA SER A 227 -9.65 -0.14 6.61
C SER A 227 -8.20 -0.59 6.48
N GLY A 228 -7.30 -0.07 7.34
CA GLY A 228 -5.86 -0.30 7.30
C GLY A 228 -5.05 0.85 6.69
N LYS A 229 -5.68 2.01 6.40
CA LYS A 229 -5.02 3.19 5.82
C LYS A 229 -3.80 3.63 6.63
N SER A 230 -3.96 3.80 7.95
CA SER A 230 -2.89 4.26 8.84
C SER A 230 -1.73 3.28 8.92
N VAL A 231 -2.02 1.99 9.01
CA VAL A 231 -0.99 0.92 8.97
C VAL A 231 -0.26 0.94 7.63
N GLY A 232 -0.98 1.13 6.52
CA GLY A 232 -0.38 1.26 5.19
C GLY A 232 0.56 2.47 5.07
N ILE A 233 0.18 3.62 5.64
CA ILE A 233 1.03 4.81 5.68
C ILE A 233 2.28 4.55 6.53
N ASN A 234 2.14 3.92 7.70
CA ASN A 234 3.27 3.52 8.53
C ASN A 234 4.21 2.57 7.79
N ALA A 235 3.68 1.59 7.05
CA ALA A 235 4.48 0.70 6.22
C ALA A 235 5.26 1.46 5.13
N MET A 236 4.66 2.49 4.52
CA MET A 236 5.34 3.34 3.53
C MET A 236 6.45 4.17 4.17
N ILE A 237 6.20 4.80 5.34
CA ILE A 237 7.21 5.58 6.07
C ILE A 237 8.38 4.68 6.47
N LEU A 238 8.08 3.52 7.06
CA LEU A 238 9.11 2.55 7.44
C LEU A 238 9.89 2.06 6.22
N SER A 239 9.25 1.87 5.07
CA SER A 239 9.95 1.54 3.82
C SER A 239 11.02 2.58 3.47
N LEU A 240 10.72 3.87 3.64
CA LEU A 240 11.67 4.95 3.34
C LEU A 240 12.86 4.93 4.32
N VAL A 241 12.61 4.83 5.63
CA VAL A 241 13.68 4.86 6.63
C VAL A 241 14.53 3.59 6.69
N TYR A 242 13.98 2.45 6.23
CA TYR A 242 14.76 1.21 6.03
C TYR A 242 15.58 1.20 4.75
N LYS A 243 15.29 2.12 3.82
CA LYS A 243 15.97 2.20 2.50
C LYS A 243 17.03 3.28 2.47
N SER A 244 16.79 4.41 3.13
CA SER A 244 17.53 5.64 2.90
C SER A 244 17.88 6.36 4.20
N GLU A 245 19.06 6.95 4.24
CA GLU A 245 19.51 7.83 5.32
C GLU A 245 18.91 9.25 5.19
N PRO A 246 18.95 10.08 6.24
CA PRO A 246 18.47 11.46 6.21
C PRO A 246 19.16 12.34 5.15
N ALA A 247 20.37 11.99 4.73
CA ALA A 247 21.09 12.67 3.66
C ALA A 247 20.46 12.45 2.27
N ASP A 248 19.77 11.33 2.08
CA ASP A 248 19.13 10.97 0.80
C ASP A 248 17.65 11.28 0.78
N VAL A 249 16.93 11.12 1.90
CA VAL A 249 15.47 11.32 2.01
C VAL A 249 15.12 12.10 3.27
N ARG A 250 14.35 13.15 3.10
CA ARG A 250 13.77 13.95 4.18
C ARG A 250 12.26 13.95 4.06
N MET A 251 11.58 14.12 5.19
CA MET A 251 10.11 14.08 5.25
C MET A 251 9.52 15.32 5.92
N ILE A 252 8.32 15.69 5.47
CA ILE A 252 7.41 16.61 6.14
C ILE A 252 6.15 15.80 6.43
N LEU A 253 5.82 15.64 7.71
CA LEU A 253 4.64 14.89 8.15
C LEU A 253 3.59 15.87 8.65
N VAL A 254 2.34 15.70 8.17
CA VAL A 254 1.19 16.52 8.55
C VAL A 254 0.13 15.62 9.16
N ASP A 255 -0.13 15.80 10.44
CA ASP A 255 -1.08 15.00 11.25
C ASP A 255 -2.01 15.92 12.04
N PRO A 256 -3.15 16.34 11.43
CA PRO A 256 -4.08 17.26 12.08
C PRO A 256 -4.69 16.74 13.37
N LYS A 257 -4.79 15.43 13.49
CA LYS A 257 -5.44 14.75 14.61
C LYS A 257 -4.49 14.35 15.73
N MET A 258 -3.18 14.47 15.50
CA MET A 258 -2.12 14.06 16.43
C MET A 258 -2.20 12.58 16.86
N LEU A 259 -2.68 11.69 15.99
CA LEU A 259 -2.97 10.30 16.33
C LEU A 259 -2.09 9.30 15.62
N GLU A 260 -1.67 9.59 14.37
CA GLU A 260 -1.11 8.59 13.48
C GLU A 260 0.39 8.81 13.22
N LEU A 261 0.80 10.07 12.95
CA LEU A 261 2.17 10.40 12.56
C LEU A 261 2.99 11.05 13.67
N SER A 262 2.38 11.46 14.76
CA SER A 262 3.07 12.11 15.90
C SER A 262 4.09 11.20 16.55
N ILE A 263 4.00 9.90 16.38
CA ILE A 263 4.99 8.91 16.83
C ILE A 263 6.38 9.15 16.24
N TYR A 264 6.45 9.68 15.00
CA TYR A 264 7.71 9.95 14.29
C TYR A 264 8.40 11.24 14.72
N GLU A 265 7.82 12.00 15.66
CA GLU A 265 8.43 13.25 16.15
C GLU A 265 9.86 13.03 16.59
N GLY A 266 10.80 13.83 16.07
CA GLY A 266 12.21 13.83 16.43
C GLY A 266 13.08 12.80 15.71
N ILE A 267 12.58 12.06 14.70
CA ILE A 267 13.47 11.25 13.86
C ILE A 267 14.33 12.15 12.94
N PRO A 268 15.57 11.75 12.63
CA PRO A 268 16.49 12.59 11.84
C PRO A 268 16.04 12.85 10.40
N HIS A 269 15.12 12.07 9.88
CA HIS A 269 14.53 12.26 8.53
C HIS A 269 13.58 13.44 8.44
N LEU A 270 13.09 14.01 9.54
CA LEU A 270 12.15 15.13 9.50
C LEU A 270 12.87 16.45 9.14
N LEU A 271 12.24 17.24 8.25
CA LEU A 271 12.65 18.62 7.94
C LEU A 271 12.13 19.63 8.95
N ALA A 272 11.01 19.33 9.58
CA ALA A 272 10.36 20.12 10.61
C ALA A 272 9.65 19.19 11.59
N PRO A 273 9.32 19.65 12.81
CA PRO A 273 8.43 18.92 13.70
C PRO A 273 7.15 18.49 12.98
N VAL A 274 6.52 17.41 13.45
CA VAL A 274 5.25 16.94 12.86
C VAL A 274 4.23 18.08 12.90
N VAL A 275 3.69 18.43 11.75
CA VAL A 275 2.80 19.58 11.57
C VAL A 275 1.38 19.19 11.95
N THR A 276 0.85 19.81 13.00
CA THR A 276 -0.49 19.52 13.53
C THR A 276 -1.50 20.64 13.26
N ASP A 277 -1.00 21.85 13.01
CA ASP A 277 -1.83 23.02 12.67
C ASP A 277 -2.00 23.16 11.16
N MET A 278 -3.23 23.42 10.71
CA MET A 278 -3.55 23.48 9.27
C MET A 278 -2.96 24.70 8.56
N LYS A 279 -2.76 25.82 9.27
CA LYS A 279 -2.07 26.99 8.68
C LYS A 279 -0.59 26.70 8.48
N HIS A 280 0.05 26.02 9.42
CA HIS A 280 1.42 25.57 9.29
C HIS A 280 1.55 24.51 8.15
N ALA A 281 0.56 23.65 7.99
CA ALA A 281 0.54 22.70 6.87
C ALA A 281 0.48 23.41 5.50
N ALA A 282 -0.35 24.44 5.36
CA ALA A 282 -0.40 25.26 4.16
C ALA A 282 0.94 26.00 3.92
N ASN A 283 1.58 26.48 4.98
CA ASN A 283 2.91 27.11 4.88
C ASN A 283 3.99 26.10 4.48
N ALA A 284 3.93 24.85 4.98
CA ALA A 284 4.83 23.78 4.57
C ALA A 284 4.70 23.48 3.05
N LEU A 285 3.49 23.40 2.53
CA LEU A 285 3.27 23.25 1.08
C LEU A 285 3.79 24.46 0.29
N GLN A 286 3.61 25.66 0.80
CA GLN A 286 4.16 26.86 0.16
C GLN A 286 5.69 26.87 0.18
N TRP A 287 6.31 26.41 1.27
CA TRP A 287 7.75 26.20 1.33
C TRP A 287 8.22 25.17 0.29
N CYS A 288 7.49 24.06 0.13
CA CYS A 288 7.80 23.05 -0.89
C CYS A 288 7.80 23.66 -2.32
N VAL A 289 6.87 24.58 -2.60
CA VAL A 289 6.84 25.29 -3.91
C VAL A 289 8.06 26.20 -4.06
N ALA A 290 8.44 26.95 -3.04
CA ALA A 290 9.63 27.81 -3.06
C ALA A 290 10.92 26.97 -3.20
N GLU A 291 11.03 25.87 -2.48
CA GLU A 291 12.16 24.93 -2.56
C GLU A 291 12.24 24.27 -3.96
N MET A 292 11.10 23.89 -4.52
CA MET A 292 11.04 23.40 -5.91
C MET A 292 11.61 24.43 -6.89
N ASP A 293 11.18 25.69 -6.81
CA ASP A 293 11.65 26.75 -7.67
C ASP A 293 13.16 27.04 -7.46
N ARG A 294 13.65 26.96 -6.22
CA ARG A 294 15.08 27.04 -5.89
C ARG A 294 15.87 25.91 -6.55
N ARG A 295 15.41 24.69 -6.43
CA ARG A 295 16.05 23.50 -7.03
C ARG A 295 16.09 23.59 -8.55
N TYR A 296 15.02 24.07 -9.18
CA TYR A 296 15.00 24.29 -10.63
C TYR A 296 16.08 25.28 -11.09
N ARG A 297 16.28 26.39 -10.35
CA ARG A 297 17.35 27.34 -10.65
C ARG A 297 18.75 26.71 -10.55
N LEU A 298 19.00 25.91 -9.51
CA LEU A 298 20.26 25.18 -9.34
C LEU A 298 20.48 24.14 -10.45
N MET A 299 19.46 23.37 -10.78
CA MET A 299 19.53 22.39 -11.87
C MET A 299 19.77 23.04 -13.22
N SER A 300 19.11 24.17 -13.50
CA SER A 300 19.31 24.96 -14.71
C SER A 300 20.73 25.46 -14.81
N ALA A 301 21.28 26.01 -13.74
CA ALA A 301 22.67 26.51 -13.70
C ALA A 301 23.70 25.40 -13.96
N LEU A 302 23.41 24.15 -13.51
CA LEU A 302 24.26 22.99 -13.77
C LEU A 302 23.94 22.27 -15.09
N GLY A 303 22.94 22.72 -15.84
CA GLY A 303 22.53 22.08 -17.09
C GLY A 303 22.03 20.65 -16.93
N VAL A 304 21.34 20.37 -15.82
CA VAL A 304 20.75 19.04 -15.52
C VAL A 304 19.23 19.12 -15.49
N ARG A 305 18.55 17.98 -15.75
CA ARG A 305 17.09 17.93 -15.92
C ARG A 305 16.34 17.48 -14.68
N ASN A 306 17.01 16.89 -13.70
CA ASN A 306 16.40 16.34 -12.50
C ASN A 306 17.40 16.28 -11.33
N LEU A 307 16.88 16.03 -10.13
CA LEU A 307 17.66 15.95 -8.89
C LEU A 307 18.74 14.85 -8.94
N ALA A 308 18.43 13.70 -9.51
CA ALA A 308 19.42 12.61 -9.64
C ALA A 308 20.64 13.05 -10.47
N GLY A 309 20.41 13.75 -11.58
CA GLY A 309 21.48 14.34 -12.39
C GLY A 309 22.27 15.42 -11.65
N TYR A 310 21.57 16.26 -10.85
CA TYR A 310 22.20 17.26 -10.00
C TYR A 310 23.14 16.60 -8.98
N ASN A 311 22.62 15.67 -8.18
CA ASN A 311 23.42 14.94 -7.18
C ASN A 311 24.52 14.11 -7.82
N GLY A 312 24.30 13.53 -9.01
CA GLY A 312 25.30 12.78 -9.76
C GLY A 312 26.51 13.65 -10.11
N LYS A 313 26.28 14.83 -10.70
CA LYS A 313 27.36 15.78 -11.04
C LYS A 313 28.19 16.18 -9.81
N LEU A 314 27.53 16.43 -8.67
CA LEU A 314 28.25 16.78 -7.44
C LEU A 314 29.11 15.63 -6.91
N LYS A 315 28.56 14.40 -6.93
CA LYS A 315 29.29 13.20 -6.54
C LYS A 315 30.50 12.91 -7.47
N GLU A 316 30.33 13.16 -8.77
CA GLU A 316 31.42 13.03 -9.75
C GLU A 316 32.52 14.09 -9.51
N ALA A 317 32.14 15.36 -9.29
CA ALA A 317 33.08 16.43 -8.97
C ALA A 317 33.88 16.12 -7.69
N ALA A 318 33.21 15.62 -6.64
CA ALA A 318 33.87 15.22 -5.39
C ALA A 318 34.84 14.04 -5.57
N LYS A 319 34.56 13.10 -6.50
CA LYS A 319 35.44 11.95 -6.80
C LYS A 319 36.62 12.31 -7.69
N ALA A 320 36.43 13.28 -8.59
CA ALA A 320 37.46 13.65 -9.59
C ALA A 320 38.71 14.28 -8.96
N GLY A 321 38.65 14.75 -7.70
CA GLY A 321 39.81 15.12 -6.89
C GLY A 321 40.82 16.02 -7.58
N ALA A 322 40.37 16.90 -8.51
CA ALA A 322 41.26 17.80 -9.22
C ALA A 322 41.96 18.71 -8.21
N PRO A 323 43.28 18.94 -8.33
CA PRO A 323 44.00 19.85 -7.47
C PRO A 323 43.37 21.25 -7.52
N GLY A 324 42.58 21.59 -6.53
CA GLY A 324 41.98 22.89 -6.32
C GLY A 324 40.48 23.01 -6.30
N LEU A 325 39.68 22.07 -6.83
CA LEU A 325 38.24 22.18 -6.92
C LEU A 325 37.52 20.80 -6.86
N GLY A 326 37.58 20.11 -5.74
CA GLY A 326 36.70 18.95 -5.46
C GLY A 326 35.24 19.34 -5.20
N TYR A 327 34.81 20.54 -5.59
CA TYR A 327 33.45 21.05 -5.38
C TYR A 327 33.00 21.94 -6.56
N ILE A 328 31.69 22.06 -6.73
CA ILE A 328 31.07 22.99 -7.64
C ILE A 328 30.63 24.23 -6.85
N PRO A 329 31.11 25.45 -7.19
CA PRO A 329 30.72 26.66 -6.48
C PRO A 329 29.23 26.98 -6.70
N ASN A 330 28.58 27.53 -5.69
CA ASN A 330 27.18 27.95 -5.78
C ASN A 330 27.09 29.21 -6.69
N PRO A 331 26.43 29.15 -7.84
CA PRO A 331 26.30 30.29 -8.75
C PRO A 331 25.42 31.41 -8.19
N PHE A 332 24.69 31.15 -7.13
CA PHE A 332 23.79 32.09 -6.44
C PHE A 332 24.32 32.47 -5.05
N SER A 333 25.64 32.29 -4.80
CA SER A 333 26.23 32.68 -3.53
C SER A 333 26.13 34.21 -3.33
N LEU A 334 25.87 34.60 -2.08
CA LEU A 334 25.86 36.00 -1.67
C LEU A 334 27.27 36.60 -1.60
N THR A 335 28.29 35.72 -1.57
CA THR A 335 29.72 36.09 -1.58
C THR A 335 30.39 35.58 -2.85
N PRO A 336 30.32 36.34 -3.99
CA PRO A 336 30.88 35.87 -5.25
C PRO A 336 32.40 35.63 -5.23
N GLU A 337 33.11 36.31 -4.34
CA GLU A 337 34.57 36.20 -4.17
C GLU A 337 35.00 34.89 -3.48
N SER A 338 34.09 34.27 -2.68
CA SER A 338 34.30 33.01 -1.99
C SER A 338 32.98 32.23 -1.96
N PRO A 339 32.53 31.70 -3.12
CA PRO A 339 31.24 31.02 -3.22
C PRO A 339 31.24 29.72 -2.43
N GLU A 340 30.18 29.51 -1.67
CA GLU A 340 29.96 28.25 -0.94
C GLU A 340 29.87 27.05 -1.89
N PRO A 341 30.39 25.89 -1.53
CA PRO A 341 30.24 24.69 -2.33
C PRO A 341 28.77 24.24 -2.41
N LEU A 342 28.33 23.82 -3.58
CA LEU A 342 27.06 23.14 -3.70
C LEU A 342 27.13 21.76 -3.01
N THR A 343 26.09 21.42 -2.30
CA THR A 343 25.92 20.11 -1.65
C THR A 343 24.82 19.29 -2.30
N THR A 344 24.89 17.97 -2.16
CA THR A 344 23.80 17.09 -2.60
C THR A 344 22.52 17.43 -1.86
N LEU A 345 21.40 17.29 -2.55
CA LEU A 345 20.07 17.59 -2.02
C LEU A 345 19.29 16.30 -1.81
N PRO A 346 18.65 16.12 -0.65
CA PRO A 346 17.79 14.98 -0.41
C PRO A 346 16.50 15.05 -1.22
N TYR A 347 15.89 13.90 -1.49
CA TYR A 347 14.48 13.85 -1.86
C TYR A 347 13.64 14.32 -0.67
N VAL A 348 12.51 14.96 -0.97
CA VAL A 348 11.56 15.40 0.05
C VAL A 348 10.24 14.69 -0.17
N VAL A 349 9.76 14.01 0.85
CA VAL A 349 8.44 13.35 0.83
C VAL A 349 7.52 14.05 1.81
N VAL A 350 6.44 14.63 1.32
CA VAL A 350 5.39 15.25 2.12
C VAL A 350 4.26 14.26 2.30
N ILE A 351 3.94 13.91 3.54
CA ILE A 351 2.88 12.96 3.87
C ILE A 351 1.81 13.69 4.66
N ILE A 352 0.60 13.70 4.13
CA ILE A 352 -0.59 14.31 4.76
C ILE A 352 -1.54 13.18 5.13
N ASP A 353 -1.78 12.96 6.43
CA ASP A 353 -2.65 11.87 6.90
C ASP A 353 -4.13 12.12 6.63
N GLU A 354 -4.59 13.37 6.72
CA GLU A 354 -5.98 13.73 6.45
C GLU A 354 -6.08 15.02 5.61
N LEU A 355 -6.18 14.84 4.30
CA LEU A 355 -6.32 15.94 3.37
C LEU A 355 -7.61 16.72 3.55
N ALA A 356 -8.70 16.08 3.99
CA ALA A 356 -9.98 16.72 4.19
C ALA A 356 -9.89 17.87 5.20
N ASP A 357 -9.10 17.72 6.26
CA ASP A 357 -8.98 18.77 7.29
C ASP A 357 -8.24 20.02 6.74
N LEU A 358 -7.25 19.83 5.86
CA LEU A 358 -6.60 20.92 5.13
C LEU A 358 -7.57 21.62 4.17
N MET A 359 -8.34 20.85 3.41
CA MET A 359 -9.28 21.37 2.43
C MET A 359 -10.40 22.18 3.10
N MET A 360 -10.83 21.82 4.31
CA MET A 360 -11.84 22.56 5.07
C MET A 360 -11.35 23.94 5.54
N VAL A 361 -10.05 24.09 5.82
CA VAL A 361 -9.50 25.35 6.39
C VAL A 361 -9.03 26.32 5.31
N ALA A 362 -8.38 25.81 4.26
CA ALA A 362 -7.75 26.63 3.22
C ALA A 362 -7.91 26.01 1.83
N GLY A 363 -9.03 25.36 1.53
CA GLY A 363 -9.28 24.48 0.41
C GLY A 363 -8.72 24.95 -0.92
N LYS A 364 -9.13 26.10 -1.43
CA LYS A 364 -8.68 26.61 -2.74
C LYS A 364 -7.17 26.84 -2.79
N LYS A 365 -6.60 27.44 -1.76
CA LYS A 365 -5.16 27.70 -1.69
C LYS A 365 -4.36 26.40 -1.62
N VAL A 366 -4.79 25.45 -0.82
CA VAL A 366 -4.16 24.13 -0.68
C VAL A 366 -4.25 23.34 -1.99
N GLU A 367 -5.42 23.33 -2.63
CA GLU A 367 -5.64 22.70 -3.92
C GLU A 367 -4.69 23.24 -5.01
N GLU A 368 -4.55 24.56 -5.11
CA GLU A 368 -3.63 25.21 -6.05
C GLU A 368 -2.16 24.84 -5.79
N LEU A 369 -1.74 24.81 -4.50
CA LEU A 369 -0.38 24.42 -4.11
C LEU A 369 -0.09 22.95 -4.44
N ILE A 370 -1.01 22.05 -4.12
CA ILE A 370 -0.91 20.62 -4.44
C ILE A 370 -0.84 20.42 -5.95
N ALA A 371 -1.71 21.07 -6.71
CA ALA A 371 -1.71 20.96 -8.17
C ALA A 371 -0.39 21.44 -8.77
N ARG A 372 0.14 22.58 -8.30
CA ARG A 372 1.45 23.10 -8.75
C ARG A 372 2.60 22.15 -8.45
N LEU A 373 2.64 21.59 -7.24
CA LEU A 373 3.63 20.58 -6.86
C LEU A 373 3.47 19.32 -7.71
N ALA A 374 2.25 18.80 -7.83
CA ALA A 374 2.00 17.58 -8.58
C ALA A 374 2.40 17.68 -10.07
N GLN A 375 2.26 18.87 -10.67
CA GLN A 375 2.65 19.10 -12.05
C GLN A 375 4.17 19.19 -12.25
N LYS A 376 4.91 19.76 -11.29
CA LYS A 376 6.30 20.19 -11.53
C LYS A 376 7.32 19.59 -10.55
N ALA A 377 6.94 19.15 -9.35
CA ALA A 377 7.88 18.83 -8.29
C ALA A 377 8.66 17.52 -8.51
N ARG A 378 8.22 16.63 -9.39
CA ARG A 378 8.90 15.36 -9.70
C ARG A 378 10.38 15.53 -10.03
N ALA A 379 10.71 16.43 -10.96
CA ALA A 379 12.09 16.67 -11.38
C ALA A 379 12.95 17.27 -10.26
N ALA A 380 12.33 18.08 -9.38
CA ALA A 380 12.97 18.66 -8.21
C ALA A 380 13.13 17.68 -7.03
N GLY A 381 12.64 16.44 -7.16
CA GLY A 381 12.72 15.43 -6.12
C GLY A 381 11.83 15.71 -4.90
N ILE A 382 10.66 16.33 -5.12
CA ILE A 382 9.65 16.56 -4.07
C ILE A 382 8.41 15.76 -4.44
N HIS A 383 7.95 14.92 -3.49
CA HIS A 383 6.90 13.94 -3.71
C HIS A 383 5.81 14.07 -2.63
N LEU A 384 4.56 13.81 -3.01
CA LEU A 384 3.41 13.91 -2.13
C LEU A 384 2.78 12.54 -1.91
N ILE A 385 2.45 12.22 -0.67
CA ILE A 385 1.53 11.14 -0.29
C ILE A 385 0.36 11.80 0.43
N LEU A 386 -0.79 11.88 -0.25
CA LEU A 386 -1.98 12.54 0.25
C LEU A 386 -2.99 11.50 0.69
N ALA A 387 -3.27 11.43 1.97
CA ALA A 387 -4.22 10.49 2.51
C ALA A 387 -5.52 11.16 3.00
N THR A 388 -6.63 10.43 2.97
CA THR A 388 -7.91 10.88 3.51
C THR A 388 -8.79 9.71 3.94
N GLN A 389 -9.55 9.90 5.01
CA GLN A 389 -10.63 9.01 5.43
C GLN A 389 -11.99 9.43 4.85
N ARG A 390 -12.05 10.59 4.17
CA ARG A 390 -13.26 11.16 3.59
C ARG A 390 -13.13 11.29 2.07
N PRO A 391 -13.41 10.21 1.33
CA PRO A 391 -13.26 10.19 -0.13
C PRO A 391 -14.45 10.89 -0.83
N SER A 392 -14.66 12.17 -0.52
CA SER A 392 -15.67 13.01 -1.17
C SER A 392 -15.07 13.79 -2.34
N VAL A 393 -15.91 14.24 -3.27
CA VAL A 393 -15.52 15.04 -4.42
C VAL A 393 -14.96 16.42 -4.03
N ASP A 394 -15.33 16.93 -2.86
CA ASP A 394 -14.84 18.19 -2.31
C ASP A 394 -13.41 18.08 -1.77
N VAL A 395 -12.99 16.88 -1.41
CA VAL A 395 -11.63 16.56 -0.93
C VAL A 395 -10.76 16.08 -2.08
N ILE A 396 -11.26 15.11 -2.83
CA ILE A 396 -10.59 14.53 -4.00
C ILE A 396 -11.16 15.20 -5.26
N THR A 397 -10.75 16.45 -5.45
CA THR A 397 -11.26 17.29 -6.55
C THR A 397 -10.75 16.82 -7.91
N GLY A 398 -11.43 17.26 -8.98
CA GLY A 398 -11.00 16.98 -10.35
C GLY A 398 -9.59 17.48 -10.64
N LEU A 399 -9.18 18.61 -10.06
CA LEU A 399 -7.85 19.17 -10.23
C LEU A 399 -6.77 18.29 -9.57
N ILE A 400 -7.01 17.80 -8.37
CA ILE A 400 -6.11 16.86 -7.67
C ILE A 400 -6.02 15.55 -8.45
N LYS A 401 -7.15 14.98 -8.87
CA LYS A 401 -7.20 13.72 -9.63
C LYS A 401 -6.47 13.80 -10.96
N ALA A 402 -6.57 14.92 -11.66
CA ALA A 402 -5.89 15.14 -12.94
C ALA A 402 -4.36 15.15 -12.82
N ASN A 403 -3.84 15.55 -11.65
CA ASN A 403 -2.41 15.72 -11.43
C ASN A 403 -1.77 14.59 -10.62
N ILE A 404 -2.59 13.76 -9.92
CA ILE A 404 -2.14 12.61 -9.14
C ILE A 404 -2.82 11.35 -9.68
N PRO A 405 -2.23 10.71 -10.70
CA PRO A 405 -2.83 9.53 -11.33
C PRO A 405 -2.65 8.25 -10.54
N THR A 406 -1.66 8.19 -9.63
CA THR A 406 -1.42 7.01 -8.80
C THR A 406 -2.30 7.03 -7.58
N ARG A 407 -3.05 5.96 -7.36
CA ARG A 407 -4.05 5.92 -6.30
C ARG A 407 -4.09 4.58 -5.60
N ILE A 408 -4.30 4.63 -4.29
CA ILE A 408 -4.59 3.48 -3.45
C ILE A 408 -5.92 3.71 -2.78
N SER A 409 -6.82 2.75 -2.90
CA SER A 409 -8.04 2.70 -2.11
C SER A 409 -8.03 1.48 -1.22
N PHE A 410 -7.99 1.70 0.08
CA PHE A 410 -8.41 0.72 1.07
C PHE A 410 -9.93 0.56 1.03
N GLN A 411 -10.50 -0.28 1.89
CA GLN A 411 -11.94 -0.45 1.97
C GLN A 411 -12.66 0.88 2.18
N VAL A 412 -13.74 1.07 1.44
CA VAL A 412 -14.63 2.23 1.54
C VAL A 412 -16.08 1.79 1.75
N SER A 413 -16.94 2.72 2.15
CA SER A 413 -18.32 2.41 2.54
C SER A 413 -19.26 2.19 1.37
N SER A 414 -18.97 2.79 0.21
CA SER A 414 -19.89 2.78 -0.92
C SER A 414 -19.19 2.67 -2.27
N LYS A 415 -19.95 2.24 -3.29
CA LYS A 415 -19.51 2.27 -4.70
C LYS A 415 -19.19 3.69 -5.19
N ILE A 416 -19.85 4.70 -4.62
CA ILE A 416 -19.63 6.12 -4.95
C ILE A 416 -18.24 6.52 -4.47
N ASP A 417 -17.87 6.18 -3.23
CA ASP A 417 -16.54 6.46 -2.68
C ASP A 417 -15.44 5.78 -3.52
N SER A 418 -15.65 4.53 -3.91
CA SER A 418 -14.71 3.82 -4.78
C SER A 418 -14.51 4.54 -6.12
N ARG A 419 -15.59 5.00 -6.75
CA ARG A 419 -15.54 5.77 -8.00
C ARG A 419 -14.86 7.13 -7.81
N THR A 420 -15.08 7.79 -6.67
CA THR A 420 -14.42 9.07 -6.38
C THR A 420 -12.91 8.92 -6.37
N ILE A 421 -12.38 7.80 -5.83
CA ILE A 421 -10.94 7.54 -5.73
C ILE A 421 -10.39 6.94 -7.02
N LEU A 422 -10.98 5.82 -7.47
CA LEU A 422 -10.42 4.94 -8.50
C LEU A 422 -11.05 5.13 -9.89
N ASP A 423 -12.05 5.99 -10.02
CA ASP A 423 -12.91 6.13 -11.20
C ASP A 423 -13.71 4.86 -11.54
N GLN A 424 -13.67 3.85 -10.67
CA GLN A 424 -14.36 2.58 -10.83
C GLN A 424 -14.77 1.98 -9.47
N MET A 425 -15.69 1.04 -9.50
CA MET A 425 -16.16 0.30 -8.33
C MET A 425 -15.13 -0.77 -7.92
N GLY A 426 -15.28 -1.33 -6.71
CA GLY A 426 -14.55 -2.49 -6.23
C GLY A 426 -13.92 -2.31 -4.85
N ALA A 427 -13.59 -1.09 -4.43
CA ALA A 427 -13.02 -0.84 -3.10
C ALA A 427 -14.03 -1.04 -1.97
N GLU A 428 -15.34 -0.94 -2.25
CA GLU A 428 -16.42 -1.25 -1.31
C GLU A 428 -16.52 -2.75 -0.98
N ALA A 429 -15.96 -3.61 -1.84
CA ALA A 429 -15.95 -5.06 -1.67
C ALA A 429 -14.67 -5.59 -1.02
N LEU A 430 -13.76 -4.73 -0.62
CA LEU A 430 -12.52 -5.10 0.09
C LEU A 430 -12.82 -5.58 1.51
N LEU A 431 -11.87 -6.31 2.09
CA LEU A 431 -12.03 -6.98 3.38
C LEU A 431 -11.70 -6.11 4.60
N GLY A 432 -11.14 -4.91 4.39
CA GLY A 432 -10.53 -4.11 5.44
C GLY A 432 -9.17 -4.65 5.87
N GLN A 433 -8.64 -4.15 6.99
CA GLN A 433 -7.39 -4.62 7.60
C GLN A 433 -6.20 -4.65 6.63
N GLY A 434 -6.06 -3.64 5.79
CA GLY A 434 -4.96 -3.49 4.85
C GLY A 434 -5.25 -4.00 3.43
N ASP A 435 -6.40 -4.62 3.19
CA ASP A 435 -6.80 -5.00 1.84
C ASP A 435 -7.08 -3.75 1.00
N MET A 436 -6.40 -3.62 -0.15
CA MET A 436 -6.42 -2.41 -0.97
C MET A 436 -6.47 -2.69 -2.46
N LEU A 437 -6.88 -1.70 -3.21
CA LEU A 437 -6.75 -1.61 -4.66
C LEU A 437 -5.71 -0.55 -5.01
N PHE A 438 -4.69 -0.95 -5.74
CA PHE A 438 -3.62 -0.09 -6.24
C PHE A 438 -3.81 0.19 -7.72
N LEU A 439 -3.95 1.47 -8.09
CA LEU A 439 -4.02 1.94 -9.46
C LEU A 439 -2.71 2.63 -9.82
N ALA A 440 -1.89 1.93 -10.60
CA ALA A 440 -0.63 2.47 -11.10
C ALA A 440 -0.86 3.57 -12.15
N PRO A 441 0.09 4.52 -12.31
CA PRO A 441 -0.03 5.57 -13.32
C PRO A 441 -0.09 4.94 -14.72
N GLY A 442 -1.05 5.41 -15.53
CA GLY A 442 -1.28 4.88 -16.90
C GLY A 442 -1.97 3.51 -16.97
N SER A 443 -2.30 2.90 -15.85
CA SER A 443 -3.11 1.69 -15.80
C SER A 443 -4.61 2.05 -15.75
N GLY A 444 -5.41 1.33 -16.51
CA GLY A 444 -6.88 1.43 -16.42
C GLY A 444 -7.50 0.44 -15.42
N VAL A 445 -6.73 -0.53 -14.93
CA VAL A 445 -7.21 -1.60 -14.06
C VAL A 445 -6.42 -1.61 -12.75
N PRO A 446 -7.09 -1.49 -11.58
CA PRO A 446 -6.43 -1.58 -10.30
C PRO A 446 -6.04 -3.02 -9.97
N VAL A 447 -4.89 -3.16 -9.33
CA VAL A 447 -4.40 -4.44 -8.81
C VAL A 447 -4.77 -4.53 -7.33
N ARG A 448 -5.29 -5.70 -6.92
CA ARG A 448 -5.55 -5.97 -5.50
C ARG A 448 -4.25 -6.32 -4.79
N VAL A 449 -4.01 -5.67 -3.67
CA VAL A 449 -2.83 -5.87 -2.83
C VAL A 449 -3.28 -6.05 -1.38
N HIS A 450 -2.73 -7.05 -0.72
CA HIS A 450 -2.91 -7.24 0.72
C HIS A 450 -1.80 -6.50 1.44
N GLY A 451 -2.15 -5.40 2.10
CA GLY A 451 -1.23 -4.44 2.69
C GLY A 451 -0.32 -5.05 3.74
N ALA A 452 0.93 -4.60 3.74
CA ALA A 452 1.88 -4.99 4.76
C ALA A 452 1.43 -4.45 6.14
N PHE A 453 1.40 -5.35 7.11
CA PHE A 453 1.05 -5.03 8.50
C PHE A 453 2.30 -4.78 9.32
N VAL A 454 2.25 -3.73 10.13
CA VAL A 454 3.23 -3.40 11.16
C VAL A 454 2.47 -2.97 12.42
N ALA A 455 2.86 -3.48 13.58
CA ALA A 455 2.23 -3.11 14.85
C ALA A 455 2.82 -1.79 15.38
N ASP A 456 2.06 -1.08 16.20
CA ASP A 456 2.51 0.18 16.80
C ASP A 456 3.80 0.00 17.64
N SER A 457 3.94 -1.14 18.33
CA SER A 457 5.14 -1.50 19.07
C SER A 457 6.39 -1.59 18.19
N GLU A 458 6.25 -2.10 16.96
CA GLU A 458 7.33 -2.19 15.99
C GLU A 458 7.72 -0.80 15.48
N VAL A 459 6.72 0.06 15.21
CA VAL A 459 6.95 1.45 14.80
C VAL A 459 7.71 2.20 15.90
N HIS A 460 7.30 2.06 17.16
CA HIS A 460 8.01 2.66 18.31
C HIS A 460 9.45 2.19 18.39
N ALA A 461 9.71 0.89 18.25
CA ALA A 461 11.07 0.34 18.31
C ALA A 461 11.98 0.92 17.22
N VAL A 462 11.46 1.07 15.99
CA VAL A 462 12.20 1.69 14.89
C VAL A 462 12.44 3.18 15.13
N VAL A 463 11.44 3.92 15.59
CA VAL A 463 11.55 5.34 15.90
C VAL A 463 12.58 5.58 17.00
N ASP A 464 12.55 4.79 18.08
CA ASP A 464 13.51 4.88 19.17
C ASP A 464 14.95 4.58 18.72
N TYR A 465 15.11 3.62 17.81
CA TYR A 465 16.40 3.33 17.19
C TYR A 465 16.91 4.54 16.38
N LEU A 466 16.07 5.12 15.53
CA LEU A 466 16.45 6.26 14.69
C LEU A 466 16.80 7.50 15.52
N LYS A 467 16.10 7.75 16.63
CA LYS A 467 16.42 8.86 17.56
C LYS A 467 17.74 8.68 18.28
N LYS A 468 18.19 7.46 18.51
CA LYS A 468 19.46 7.15 19.19
C LYS A 468 20.66 7.19 18.25
N THR A 469 20.45 6.96 16.97
CA THR A 469 21.51 6.83 15.95
C THR A 469 21.66 8.05 15.04
N GLY A 470 20.70 8.98 15.08
CA GLY A 470 20.64 10.19 14.23
C GLY A 470 21.20 11.47 14.85
#